data_1e4f23bb0a7add701b9e670626cb4281
#
_entry.id   1e4f23bb0a7add701b9e670626cb4281
#
_cell.length_a   1.000
_cell.length_b   1.000
_cell.length_c   1.000
_cell.angle_alpha   90.00
_cell.angle_beta   90.00
_cell.angle_gamma   90.00
#
_symmetry.space_group_name_H-M   'P 1'
#
loop_
_entity.id
_entity.type
_entity.pdbx_description
1 polymer ?
#
loop_
_entity_poly.entity_id
_entity_poly.type
_entity_poly.pdbx_seq_one_letter_code
_entity_poly.pdbx_strand_id
1 'polypeptide(L)'
;PAEISTPEFIAAANRSYDAVIDAVGLDVVVNSVLPLVKMGGDVCVYGVMTKNPTFDLSKAPYNFDLHMHQWPTRSEEKAAMTTLAQWIEEGRLSASDFITHRFKIEEIEEAFAAVKRGEVLKCVLIF
;
A
#
# COMPACT_ATOMS: atom_id res chain seq x y z
N PRO A 1 10.05 -6.48 -1.82
CA PRO A 1 10.08 -5.20 -1.10
C PRO A 1 11.48 -4.76 -0.70
N ALA A 2 12.36 -5.67 -0.25
CA ALA A 2 13.73 -5.33 0.13
C ALA A 2 14.56 -4.77 -1.06
N GLU A 3 14.28 -5.21 -2.26
CA GLU A 3 15.00 -4.82 -3.49
C GLU A 3 14.80 -3.36 -3.87
N ILE A 4 13.58 -2.82 -3.67
CA ILE A 4 13.26 -1.43 -4.06
C ILE A 4 13.88 -0.36 -3.17
N SER A 5 14.43 -0.73 -2.03
CA SER A 5 15.11 0.20 -1.11
C SER A 5 16.64 0.12 -1.18
N THR A 6 17.19 -0.70 -2.09
CA THR A 6 18.64 -0.76 -2.28
C THR A 6 19.17 0.50 -2.99
N PRO A 7 20.38 0.97 -2.64
CA PRO A 7 20.98 2.12 -3.33
C PRO A 7 21.07 1.93 -4.85
N GLU A 8 21.33 0.71 -5.31
CA GLU A 8 21.44 0.33 -6.73
C GLU A 8 20.09 0.50 -7.43
N PHE A 9 19.00 0.01 -6.83
CA PHE A 9 17.66 0.19 -7.39
C PHE A 9 17.28 1.67 -7.43
N ILE A 10 17.48 2.41 -6.34
CA ILE A 10 17.17 3.84 -6.27
C ILE A 10 17.96 4.62 -7.31
N ALA A 11 19.23 4.30 -7.52
CA ALA A 11 20.05 4.97 -8.53
C ALA A 11 19.56 4.65 -9.96
N ALA A 12 19.23 3.39 -10.24
CA ALA A 12 18.74 2.96 -11.55
C ALA A 12 17.34 3.50 -11.87
N ALA A 13 16.47 3.59 -10.88
CA ALA A 13 15.08 4.03 -11.02
C ALA A 13 14.87 5.52 -10.67
N ASN A 14 15.94 6.28 -10.42
CA ASN A 14 15.87 7.69 -10.03
C ASN A 14 15.08 8.50 -11.08
N ARG A 15 14.05 9.23 -10.61
CA ARG A 15 13.19 10.07 -11.47
C ARG A 15 12.56 9.33 -12.66
N SER A 16 12.22 8.04 -12.51
CA SER A 16 11.70 7.23 -13.61
C SER A 16 10.19 6.97 -13.56
N TYR A 17 9.54 7.21 -12.41
CA TYR A 17 8.11 6.95 -12.24
C TYR A 17 7.27 8.23 -12.32
N ASP A 18 6.16 8.16 -13.04
CA ASP A 18 5.18 9.24 -13.11
C ASP A 18 4.42 9.37 -11.79
N ALA A 19 4.15 8.24 -11.12
CA ALA A 19 3.51 8.20 -9.81
C ALA A 19 4.11 7.12 -8.92
N VAL A 20 4.13 7.37 -7.60
CA VAL A 20 4.45 6.37 -6.57
C VAL A 20 3.37 6.39 -5.49
N ILE A 21 3.08 5.20 -4.94
CA ILE A 21 2.02 5.03 -3.95
C ILE A 21 2.62 4.38 -2.70
N ASP A 22 2.51 5.05 -1.56
CA ASP A 22 2.74 4.45 -0.26
C ASP A 22 1.44 3.82 0.26
N ALA A 23 1.46 2.53 0.55
CA ALA A 23 0.35 1.80 1.17
C ALA A 23 0.69 1.28 2.58
N VAL A 24 1.77 1.76 3.18
CA VAL A 24 2.26 1.33 4.49
C VAL A 24 1.95 2.35 5.60
N GLY A 25 2.09 3.64 5.29
CA GLY A 25 1.87 4.72 6.26
C GLY A 25 3.06 4.99 7.17
N LEU A 26 4.28 4.82 6.67
CA LEU A 26 5.49 5.17 7.39
C LEU A 26 6.29 6.21 6.61
N ASP A 27 6.74 7.26 7.30
CA ASP A 27 7.55 8.32 6.70
C ASP A 27 8.85 7.81 6.08
N VAL A 28 9.46 6.80 6.68
CA VAL A 28 10.65 6.15 6.11
C VAL A 28 10.37 5.51 4.74
N VAL A 29 9.16 4.97 4.54
CA VAL A 29 8.75 4.39 3.24
C VAL A 29 8.53 5.50 2.23
N VAL A 30 7.76 6.54 2.58
CA VAL A 30 7.54 7.70 1.71
C VAL A 30 8.88 8.33 1.30
N ASN A 31 9.77 8.59 2.27
CA ASN A 31 11.09 9.18 2.01
C ASN A 31 11.98 8.29 1.11
N SER A 32 11.78 6.97 1.13
CA SER A 32 12.52 6.06 0.25
C SER A 32 12.07 6.10 -1.21
N VAL A 33 10.82 6.49 -1.47
CA VAL A 33 10.26 6.56 -2.83
C VAL A 33 10.28 7.96 -3.45
N LEU A 34 10.50 9.01 -2.67
CA LEU A 34 10.64 10.39 -3.18
C LEU A 34 11.68 10.54 -4.30
N PRO A 35 12.86 9.89 -4.25
CA PRO A 35 13.84 9.95 -5.33
C PRO A 35 13.36 9.36 -6.66
N LEU A 36 12.37 8.49 -6.62
CA LEU A 36 11.90 7.73 -7.77
C LEU A 36 10.95 8.51 -8.67
N VAL A 37 10.32 9.55 -8.13
CA VAL A 37 9.29 10.34 -8.83
C VAL A 37 9.92 11.32 -9.81
N LYS A 38 9.36 11.40 -11.00
CA LYS A 38 9.71 12.40 -12.03
C LYS A 38 9.36 13.81 -11.58
N MET A 39 9.98 14.80 -12.21
CA MET A 39 9.55 16.19 -12.15
C MET A 39 8.08 16.30 -12.62
N GLY A 40 7.21 16.91 -11.82
CA GLY A 40 5.78 17.03 -12.10
C GLY A 40 5.00 15.73 -11.92
N GLY A 41 5.58 14.72 -11.27
CA GLY A 41 4.89 13.46 -10.96
C GLY A 41 4.16 13.48 -9.63
N ASP A 42 3.53 12.38 -9.28
CA ASP A 42 2.65 12.24 -8.13
C ASP A 42 3.23 11.34 -7.03
N VAL A 43 3.02 11.73 -5.78
CA VAL A 43 3.23 10.87 -4.61
C VAL A 43 1.87 10.72 -3.90
N CYS A 44 1.35 9.51 -3.86
CA CYS A 44 0.11 9.21 -3.14
C CYS A 44 0.42 8.47 -1.84
N VAL A 45 0.02 9.03 -0.71
CA VAL A 45 0.09 8.39 0.60
C VAL A 45 -1.29 7.83 0.92
N TYR A 46 -1.45 6.54 0.69
CA TYR A 46 -2.64 5.76 1.02
C TYR A 46 -2.53 5.12 2.42
N GLY A 47 -1.32 4.75 2.82
CA GLY A 47 -1.06 4.18 4.15
C GLY A 47 -1.41 5.17 5.26
N VAL A 48 -2.05 4.68 6.34
CA VAL A 48 -2.47 5.52 7.47
C VAL A 48 -1.26 5.85 8.34
N MET A 49 -0.89 7.12 8.37
CA MET A 49 0.20 7.61 9.23
C MET A 49 -0.30 7.86 10.65
N THR A 50 0.26 7.16 11.62
CA THR A 50 -0.17 7.20 13.03
C THR A 50 0.63 8.15 13.91
N LYS A 51 1.70 8.74 13.38
CA LYS A 51 2.61 9.67 14.08
C LYS A 51 2.78 10.94 13.24
N ASN A 52 3.43 11.94 13.80
CA ASN A 52 3.85 13.13 13.06
C ASN A 52 4.90 12.73 12.01
N PRO A 53 4.55 12.60 10.73
CA PRO A 53 5.50 12.17 9.71
C PRO A 53 6.46 13.31 9.35
N THR A 54 7.66 12.95 8.96
CA THR A 54 8.66 13.88 8.44
C THR A 54 8.97 13.52 6.99
N PHE A 55 8.78 14.47 6.06
CA PHE A 55 9.12 14.31 4.66
C PHE A 55 10.43 15.04 4.34
N ASP A 56 11.38 14.29 3.83
CA ASP A 56 12.69 14.82 3.40
C ASP A 56 12.56 15.30 1.94
N LEU A 57 12.10 16.52 1.77
CA LEU A 57 11.92 17.13 0.46
C LEU A 57 13.21 17.31 -0.33
N SER A 58 14.38 17.21 0.31
CA SER A 58 15.66 17.23 -0.41
C SER A 58 15.84 16.04 -1.36
N LYS A 59 15.11 14.95 -1.11
CA LYS A 59 15.08 13.74 -1.95
C LYS A 59 14.05 13.81 -3.07
N ALA A 60 13.10 14.71 -2.97
CA ALA A 60 12.02 14.87 -3.95
C ALA A 60 12.48 15.66 -5.19
N PRO A 61 11.76 15.60 -6.32
CA PRO A 61 11.92 16.58 -7.39
C PRO A 61 11.47 17.96 -6.91
N TYR A 62 11.89 19.04 -7.60
CA TYR A 62 11.48 20.39 -7.25
C TYR A 62 9.97 20.61 -7.36
N ASN A 63 9.32 19.96 -8.33
CA ASN A 63 7.88 20.01 -8.55
C ASN A 63 7.31 18.60 -8.52
N PHE A 64 6.34 18.35 -7.66
CA PHE A 64 5.54 17.13 -7.60
C PHE A 64 4.27 17.41 -6.82
N ASP A 65 3.26 16.57 -7.00
CA ASP A 65 2.02 16.64 -6.23
C ASP A 65 2.03 15.58 -5.11
N LEU A 66 1.65 16.00 -3.91
CA LEU A 66 1.49 15.10 -2.76
C LEU A 66 0.02 14.92 -2.44
N HIS A 67 -0.48 13.72 -2.64
CA HIS A 67 -1.87 13.35 -2.37
C HIS A 67 -1.95 12.52 -1.09
N MET A 68 -2.68 13.01 -0.10
CA MET A 68 -2.96 12.32 1.15
C MET A 68 -4.35 11.69 1.10
N HIS A 69 -4.45 10.37 0.86
CA HIS A 69 -5.69 9.62 0.73
C HIS A 69 -5.75 8.46 1.74
N GLN A 70 -5.58 8.76 3.00
CA GLN A 70 -5.48 7.75 4.07
C GLN A 70 -6.82 7.09 4.41
N TRP A 71 -7.93 7.77 4.12
CA TRP A 71 -9.26 7.25 4.40
C TRP A 71 -10.29 7.79 3.41
N PRO A 72 -11.03 6.93 2.72
CA PRO A 72 -12.08 7.38 1.81
C PRO A 72 -13.25 7.97 2.59
N THR A 73 -14.00 8.84 1.96
CA THR A 73 -15.30 9.27 2.48
C THR A 73 -16.33 8.15 2.32
N ARG A 74 -17.39 8.15 3.14
CA ARG A 74 -18.48 7.16 3.01
C ARG A 74 -19.14 7.17 1.64
N SER A 75 -19.19 8.32 0.98
CA SER A 75 -19.74 8.43 -0.38
C SER A 75 -18.86 7.74 -1.41
N GLU A 76 -17.54 7.85 -1.29
CA GLU A 76 -16.57 7.16 -2.15
C GLU A 76 -16.60 5.65 -1.93
N GLU A 77 -16.63 5.19 -0.67
CA GLU A 77 -16.80 3.78 -0.34
C GLU A 77 -18.08 3.21 -0.96
N LYS A 78 -19.20 3.90 -0.79
CA LYS A 78 -20.49 3.47 -1.36
C LYS A 78 -20.46 3.43 -2.89
N ALA A 79 -19.84 4.40 -3.54
CA ALA A 79 -19.69 4.42 -4.99
C ALA A 79 -18.85 3.25 -5.49
N ALA A 80 -17.75 2.93 -4.80
CA ALA A 80 -16.87 1.82 -5.14
C ALA A 80 -17.55 0.44 -4.97
N MET A 81 -18.44 0.28 -3.99
CA MET A 81 -19.09 -1.00 -3.67
C MET A 81 -19.89 -1.56 -4.85
N THR A 82 -20.58 -0.73 -5.62
CA THR A 82 -21.37 -1.19 -6.79
C THR A 82 -20.45 -1.82 -7.84
N THR A 83 -19.34 -1.16 -8.16
CA THR A 83 -18.36 -1.68 -9.13
C THR A 83 -17.68 -2.95 -8.62
N LEU A 84 -17.32 -2.99 -7.33
CA LEU A 84 -16.71 -4.18 -6.72
C LEU A 84 -17.66 -5.38 -6.73
N ALA A 85 -18.94 -5.19 -6.39
CA ALA A 85 -19.96 -6.24 -6.45
C ALA A 85 -20.09 -6.79 -7.87
N GLN A 86 -20.17 -5.90 -8.87
CA GLN A 86 -20.24 -6.31 -10.27
C GLN A 86 -19.00 -7.13 -10.69
N TRP A 87 -17.79 -6.71 -10.31
CA TRP A 87 -16.56 -7.45 -10.63
C TRP A 87 -16.52 -8.84 -10.00
N ILE A 88 -17.12 -8.99 -8.80
CA ILE A 88 -17.24 -10.29 -8.14
C ILE A 88 -18.25 -11.18 -8.91
N GLU A 89 -19.40 -10.63 -9.29
CA GLU A 89 -20.43 -11.33 -10.06
C GLU A 89 -19.92 -11.76 -11.45
N GLU A 90 -19.11 -10.92 -12.10
CA GLU A 90 -18.47 -11.20 -13.38
C GLU A 90 -17.27 -12.16 -13.26
N GLY A 91 -16.87 -12.56 -12.06
CA GLY A 91 -15.69 -13.39 -11.82
C GLY A 91 -14.34 -12.70 -12.09
N ARG A 92 -14.33 -11.38 -12.20
CA ARG A 92 -13.11 -10.57 -12.39
C ARG A 92 -12.35 -10.35 -11.09
N LEU A 93 -13.01 -10.52 -9.96
CA LEU A 93 -12.48 -10.40 -8.62
C LEU A 93 -12.95 -11.59 -7.79
N SER A 94 -12.03 -12.30 -7.17
CA SER A 94 -12.35 -13.45 -6.34
C SER A 94 -11.75 -13.31 -4.95
N ALA A 95 -12.43 -13.78 -3.93
CA ALA A 95 -11.89 -13.86 -2.58
C ALA A 95 -10.57 -14.69 -2.51
N SER A 96 -10.42 -15.68 -3.39
CA SER A 96 -9.20 -16.50 -3.48
C SER A 96 -7.98 -15.71 -3.91
N ASP A 97 -8.14 -14.56 -4.58
CA ASP A 97 -7.03 -13.71 -5.00
C ASP A 97 -6.37 -13.00 -3.81
N PHE A 98 -7.10 -12.87 -2.71
CA PHE A 98 -6.67 -12.13 -1.51
C PHE A 98 -6.46 -13.04 -0.31
N ILE A 99 -7.32 -14.06 -0.11
CA ILE A 99 -7.27 -14.95 1.05
C ILE A 99 -6.20 -16.01 0.83
N THR A 100 -5.04 -15.80 1.43
CA THR A 100 -3.90 -16.71 1.31
C THR A 100 -3.90 -17.82 2.37
N HIS A 101 -4.53 -17.57 3.52
CA HIS A 101 -4.52 -18.50 4.65
C HIS A 101 -5.90 -18.61 5.30
N ARG A 102 -6.19 -19.82 5.79
CA ARG A 102 -7.39 -20.13 6.57
C ARG A 102 -6.97 -20.85 7.84
N PHE A 103 -7.39 -20.35 8.98
CA PHE A 103 -7.12 -20.91 10.30
C PHE A 103 -8.43 -21.23 10.99
N LYS A 104 -8.45 -22.27 11.82
CA LYS A 104 -9.55 -22.46 12.75
C LYS A 104 -9.48 -21.41 13.86
N ILE A 105 -10.59 -21.14 14.53
CA ILE A 105 -10.59 -20.13 15.60
C ILE A 105 -9.64 -20.52 16.74
N GLU A 106 -9.46 -21.81 17.00
CA GLU A 106 -8.54 -22.32 18.01
C GLU A 106 -7.07 -22.04 17.67
N GLU A 107 -6.76 -21.77 16.39
CA GLU A 107 -5.43 -21.49 15.88
C GLU A 107 -5.14 -19.97 15.77
N ILE A 108 -5.93 -19.13 16.48
CA ILE A 108 -5.85 -17.67 16.37
C ILE A 108 -4.45 -17.12 16.69
N GLU A 109 -3.74 -17.70 17.65
CA GLU A 109 -2.38 -17.28 18.01
C GLU A 109 -1.40 -17.53 16.86
N GLU A 110 -1.50 -18.67 16.19
CA GLU A 110 -0.68 -18.97 15.00
C GLU A 110 -1.05 -18.07 13.83
N ALA A 111 -2.33 -17.76 13.64
CA ALA A 111 -2.77 -16.81 12.62
C ALA A 111 -2.10 -15.43 12.81
N PHE A 112 -2.08 -14.91 14.04
CA PHE A 112 -1.39 -13.66 14.35
C PHE A 112 0.13 -13.75 14.18
N ALA A 113 0.72 -14.88 14.55
CA ALA A 113 2.15 -15.11 14.37
C ALA A 113 2.53 -15.11 12.88
N ALA A 114 1.76 -15.78 12.03
CA ALA A 114 1.95 -15.81 10.57
C ALA A 114 1.82 -14.41 9.93
N VAL A 115 0.83 -13.62 10.36
CA VAL A 115 0.69 -12.21 9.93
C VAL A 115 1.92 -11.40 10.33
N LYS A 116 2.39 -11.56 11.56
CA LYS A 116 3.56 -10.84 12.08
C LYS A 116 4.86 -11.22 11.34
N ARG A 117 4.98 -12.46 10.86
CA ARG A 117 6.10 -12.91 10.02
C ARG A 117 6.01 -12.42 8.57
N GLY A 118 4.89 -11.78 8.17
CA GLY A 118 4.69 -11.30 6.80
C GLY A 118 4.38 -12.40 5.79
N GLU A 119 3.98 -13.59 6.22
CA GLU A 119 3.66 -14.75 5.38
C GLU A 119 2.25 -14.67 4.77
N VAL A 120 1.42 -13.80 5.32
CA VAL A 120 -0.02 -13.73 5.05
C VAL A 120 -0.37 -12.42 4.35
N LEU A 121 -1.02 -12.49 3.19
CA LEU A 121 -1.64 -11.31 2.58
C LEU A 121 -2.98 -11.01 3.30
N LYS A 122 -3.85 -12.01 3.38
CA LYS A 122 -5.11 -11.98 4.12
C LYS A 122 -5.38 -13.38 4.69
N CYS A 123 -5.69 -13.46 5.98
CA CYS A 123 -6.21 -14.68 6.58
C CYS A 123 -7.66 -14.52 7.02
N VAL A 124 -8.37 -15.64 7.07
CA VAL A 124 -9.71 -15.74 7.66
C VAL A 124 -9.70 -16.79 8.75
N LEU A 125 -10.48 -16.54 9.80
CA LEU A 125 -10.75 -17.51 10.85
C LEU A 125 -12.06 -18.23 10.53
N ILE A 126 -12.03 -19.54 10.71
CA ILE A 126 -13.18 -20.42 10.51
C ILE A 126 -13.69 -20.81 11.92
N PHE A 127 -14.98 -20.59 12.15
CA PHE A 127 -15.68 -20.94 13.39
C PHE A 127 -16.36 -22.30 13.25
#